data_d1147cee824b5c91e28f888624365361
#
_entry.id   d1147cee824b5c91e28f888624365361
#
_cell.length_a   1.000
_cell.length_b   1.000
_cell.length_c   1.000
_cell.angle_alpha   90.00
_cell.angle_beta   90.00
_cell.angle_gamma   90.00
#
_symmetry.space_group_name_H-M   'P 1'
#
loop_
_entity.id
_entity.type
_entity.pdbx_description
1 polymer ?
#
loop_
_entity_poly.entity_id
_entity_poly.type
_entity_poly.pdbx_seq_one_letter_code
_entity_poly.pdbx_strand_id
1 'polypeptide(L)'
;SIQIFKTDITAEELNKNINDIVKLLHENGDEYTSTFPIEYNEEEEIPEYNFEKSDSAVSSADGNKNKESDEEKKDREKKIQEDTAKNIAEWESQNKVDTFNTLREIVKYYAEKYEISDDFNETEKLDIMAVRYEMEQRKFSGSNPFVLATDVSNIVIQKIKETYYPTGFADIIADTIRNYAKGNMAAHILGRTGIIYAEEYEKLKDSGYGMNDIIGKDGLEAVLEPYLKGTDGYKKVRMTSDGRYGDVVDVKPAKAGNYAELTIDAELQEAAEKSLKKRINEAVGDNGAGAA
;
A
#
# COMPACT_ATOMS: atom_id res chain seq x y z
N SER A 1 -4.29 -8.63 8.69
CA SER A 1 -3.03 -7.96 8.32
C SER A 1 -1.83 -8.60 9.00
N ILE A 2 -0.66 -8.56 8.34
CA ILE A 2 0.63 -8.96 8.91
C ILE A 2 1.25 -7.73 9.55
N GLN A 3 1.57 -7.80 10.84
CA GLN A 3 2.32 -6.78 11.55
C GLN A 3 3.72 -7.27 11.90
N ILE A 4 4.72 -6.45 11.61
CA ILE A 4 6.12 -6.65 12.02
C ILE A 4 6.40 -5.81 13.26
N PHE A 5 7.05 -6.41 14.24
CA PHE A 5 7.39 -5.78 15.51
C PHE A 5 8.90 -5.57 15.60
N LYS A 6 9.30 -4.49 16.26
CA LYS A 6 10.71 -4.24 16.50
C LYS A 6 11.23 -5.19 17.59
N THR A 7 12.10 -6.08 17.19
CA THR A 7 12.83 -7.02 18.05
C THR A 7 14.32 -6.66 18.10
N ASP A 8 15.04 -7.22 19.04
CA ASP A 8 16.49 -7.02 19.17
C ASP A 8 17.25 -8.00 18.24
N ILE A 9 17.13 -7.75 16.93
CA ILE A 9 17.81 -8.53 15.88
C ILE A 9 18.71 -7.60 15.05
N THR A 10 19.69 -8.20 14.38
CA THR A 10 20.59 -7.47 13.47
C THR A 10 19.86 -6.97 12.22
N ALA A 11 20.46 -6.01 11.50
CA ALA A 11 19.92 -5.56 10.21
C ALA A 11 19.88 -6.71 9.19
N GLU A 12 20.87 -7.58 9.21
CA GLU A 12 20.94 -8.77 8.35
C GLU A 12 19.77 -9.74 8.63
N GLU A 13 19.51 -10.07 9.89
CA GLU A 13 18.36 -10.90 10.27
C GLU A 13 17.03 -10.25 9.93
N LEU A 14 16.91 -8.93 10.13
CA LEU A 14 15.73 -8.18 9.75
C LEU A 14 15.48 -8.26 8.24
N ASN A 15 16.50 -8.01 7.42
CA ASN A 15 16.42 -8.07 5.97
C ASN A 15 16.08 -9.48 5.48
N LYS A 16 16.69 -10.51 6.09
CA LYS A 16 16.36 -11.91 5.78
C LYS A 16 14.91 -12.23 6.10
N ASN A 17 14.42 -11.89 7.27
CA ASN A 17 13.04 -12.14 7.66
C ASN A 17 12.04 -11.41 6.77
N ILE A 18 12.35 -10.17 6.36
CA ILE A 18 11.55 -9.42 5.40
C ILE A 18 11.49 -10.17 4.07
N ASN A 19 12.65 -10.55 3.53
CA ASN A 19 12.73 -11.27 2.26
C ASN A 19 11.93 -12.57 2.29
N ASP A 20 12.07 -13.36 3.35
CA ASP A 20 11.36 -14.62 3.51
C ASP A 20 9.83 -14.43 3.55
N ILE A 21 9.35 -13.36 4.22
CA ILE A 21 7.91 -13.04 4.26
C ILE A 21 7.43 -12.53 2.89
N VAL A 22 8.19 -11.66 2.22
CA VAL A 22 7.81 -11.14 0.90
C VAL A 22 7.75 -12.26 -0.13
N LYS A 23 8.71 -13.18 -0.13
CA LYS A 23 8.65 -14.39 -0.97
C LYS A 23 7.40 -15.23 -0.70
N LEU A 24 7.08 -15.44 0.58
CA LEU A 24 5.88 -16.17 0.97
C LEU A 24 4.60 -15.50 0.45
N LEU A 25 4.54 -14.16 0.47
CA LEU A 25 3.43 -13.40 -0.11
C LEU A 25 3.34 -13.64 -1.62
N HIS A 26 4.42 -13.42 -2.37
CA HIS A 26 4.45 -13.58 -3.82
C HIS A 26 4.11 -15.00 -4.27
N GLU A 27 4.63 -16.04 -3.59
CA GLU A 27 4.34 -17.45 -3.87
C GLU A 27 2.84 -17.80 -3.71
N ASN A 28 2.12 -17.05 -2.90
CA ASN A 28 0.69 -17.29 -2.64
C ASN A 28 -0.23 -16.27 -3.34
N GLY A 29 0.32 -15.38 -4.17
CA GLY A 29 -0.44 -14.37 -4.89
C GLY A 29 -0.95 -13.23 -4.00
N ASP A 30 -0.36 -13.09 -2.81
CA ASP A 30 -0.60 -11.97 -1.90
C ASP A 30 0.41 -10.86 -2.17
N GLU A 31 0.01 -9.61 -1.93
CA GLU A 31 0.85 -8.44 -2.18
C GLU A 31 1.12 -7.68 -0.88
N TYR A 32 2.23 -6.95 -0.85
CA TYR A 32 2.50 -5.96 0.18
C TYR A 32 2.38 -4.55 -0.39
N THR A 33 2.05 -3.58 0.45
CA THR A 33 1.90 -2.19 0.02
C THR A 33 3.21 -1.44 0.18
N SER A 34 3.68 -0.81 -0.89
CA SER A 34 4.85 0.06 -0.88
C SER A 34 4.61 1.30 -1.73
N THR A 35 5.17 2.44 -1.28
CA THR A 35 5.27 3.70 -2.04
C THR A 35 6.68 3.92 -2.60
N PHE A 36 7.57 2.94 -2.42
CA PHE A 36 8.92 2.97 -3.01
C PHE A 36 8.82 2.80 -4.52
N PRO A 37 9.24 3.79 -5.32
CA PRO A 37 8.91 3.83 -6.73
C PRO A 37 9.94 3.14 -7.63
N ILE A 38 10.81 2.29 -7.08
CA ILE A 38 11.86 1.62 -7.86
C ILE A 38 11.58 0.13 -7.87
N GLU A 39 11.55 -0.45 -9.06
CA GLU A 39 11.36 -1.88 -9.32
C GLU A 39 12.47 -2.42 -10.21
N TYR A 40 12.59 -3.74 -10.27
CA TYR A 40 13.53 -4.41 -11.16
C TYR A 40 12.81 -4.89 -12.42
N ASN A 41 13.27 -4.41 -13.56
CA ASN A 41 12.82 -4.91 -14.84
C ASN A 41 13.63 -6.16 -15.19
N GLU A 42 13.00 -7.33 -15.10
CA GLU A 42 13.64 -8.62 -15.35
C GLU A 42 14.04 -8.82 -16.83
N GLU A 43 13.33 -8.18 -17.77
CA GLU A 43 13.61 -8.31 -19.21
C GLU A 43 14.85 -7.49 -19.59
N GLU A 44 15.01 -6.28 -19.04
CA GLU A 44 16.12 -5.38 -19.32
C GLU A 44 17.30 -5.53 -18.34
N GLU A 45 17.11 -6.29 -17.25
CA GLU A 45 18.07 -6.49 -16.17
C GLU A 45 18.55 -5.16 -15.53
N ILE A 46 17.64 -4.20 -15.37
CA ILE A 46 17.92 -2.88 -14.80
C ILE A 46 16.85 -2.45 -13.80
N PRO A 47 17.20 -1.64 -12.79
CA PRO A 47 16.18 -0.94 -11.98
C PRO A 47 15.51 0.15 -12.81
N GLU A 48 14.22 0.34 -12.63
CA GLU A 48 13.43 1.39 -13.26
C GLU A 48 12.47 2.06 -12.27
N TYR A 49 12.04 3.28 -12.59
CA TYR A 49 11.00 3.94 -11.80
C TYR A 49 9.62 3.43 -12.19
N ASN A 50 8.84 3.05 -11.17
CA ASN A 50 7.42 2.71 -11.30
C ASN A 50 6.59 3.50 -10.29
N PHE A 51 5.90 4.53 -10.75
CA PHE A 51 5.00 5.34 -9.93
C PHE A 51 3.54 4.88 -10.02
N GLU A 52 3.21 3.92 -10.88
CA GLU A 52 1.83 3.43 -11.02
C GLU A 52 1.33 2.71 -9.79
N LYS A 53 2.22 2.04 -9.04
CA LYS A 53 1.87 1.36 -7.78
C LYS A 53 1.62 2.32 -6.62
N SER A 54 2.18 3.51 -6.65
CA SER A 54 1.99 4.49 -5.56
C SER A 54 0.58 5.08 -5.53
N ASP A 55 -0.15 5.05 -6.64
CA ASP A 55 -1.52 5.56 -6.78
C ASP A 55 -2.56 4.46 -7.06
N SER A 56 -2.16 3.22 -7.29
CA SER A 56 -3.02 2.17 -7.78
C SER A 56 -3.69 1.34 -6.69
N ALA A 57 -4.62 1.98 -5.97
CA ALA A 57 -5.84 1.26 -5.61
C ALA A 57 -6.94 1.47 -6.68
N VAL A 58 -6.63 2.10 -7.83
CA VAL A 58 -7.63 2.37 -8.88
C VAL A 58 -6.99 2.27 -10.25
N SER A 59 -6.97 1.12 -10.83
CA SER A 59 -7.34 0.82 -12.22
C SER A 59 -6.65 -0.42 -12.77
N SER A 60 -7.19 -1.58 -12.46
CA SER A 60 -7.07 -2.74 -13.33
C SER A 60 -8.41 -2.93 -14.00
N ALA A 61 -8.60 -2.36 -15.16
CA ALA A 61 -9.66 -2.77 -16.08
C ALA A 61 -9.30 -2.45 -17.52
N ASP A 62 -9.02 -3.49 -18.23
CA ASP A 62 -9.31 -3.75 -19.63
C ASP A 62 -8.56 -2.99 -20.72
N GLY A 63 -7.70 -3.83 -21.33
CA GLY A 63 -7.26 -3.62 -22.69
C GLY A 63 -8.43 -3.59 -23.68
N ASN A 64 -8.60 -2.47 -24.36
CA ASN A 64 -9.19 -2.51 -25.70
C ASN A 64 -8.51 -1.48 -26.60
N LYS A 65 -7.83 -2.01 -27.62
CA LYS A 65 -7.12 -1.23 -28.63
C LYS A 65 -8.12 -0.74 -29.67
N ASN A 66 -8.45 0.56 -29.62
CA ASN A 66 -9.07 1.23 -30.78
C ASN A 66 -8.44 2.59 -31.05
N LYS A 67 -8.11 2.77 -32.27
CA LYS A 67 -7.57 3.88 -33.09
C LYS A 67 -7.68 5.29 -32.49
N GLU A 68 -6.72 5.65 -31.66
CA GLU A 68 -6.28 7.03 -31.48
C GLU A 68 -5.50 7.48 -32.74
N SER A 69 -5.57 8.77 -33.09
CA SER A 69 -4.69 9.32 -34.09
C SER A 69 -3.24 9.33 -33.59
N ASP A 70 -2.29 9.21 -34.51
CA ASP A 70 -0.85 9.19 -34.15
C ASP A 70 -0.39 10.47 -33.41
N GLU A 71 -1.10 11.61 -33.64
CA GLU A 71 -0.85 12.86 -32.91
C GLU A 71 -1.36 12.82 -31.46
N GLU A 72 -2.58 12.33 -31.24
CA GLU A 72 -3.16 12.22 -29.88
C GLU A 72 -2.36 11.25 -29.01
N LYS A 73 -1.86 10.15 -29.60
CA LYS A 73 -0.95 9.23 -28.89
C LYS A 73 0.34 9.91 -28.48
N LYS A 74 0.97 10.66 -29.37
CA LYS A 74 2.20 11.37 -29.09
C LYS A 74 2.02 12.43 -28.00
N ASP A 75 0.92 13.17 -28.03
CA ASP A 75 0.64 14.21 -27.04
C ASP A 75 0.36 13.58 -25.66
N ARG A 76 -0.33 12.44 -25.62
CA ARG A 76 -0.56 11.67 -24.38
C ARG A 76 0.73 11.09 -23.83
N GLU A 77 1.52 10.43 -24.67
CA GLU A 77 2.82 9.87 -24.28
C GLU A 77 3.76 10.96 -23.75
N LYS A 78 3.79 12.12 -24.42
CA LYS A 78 4.58 13.27 -23.97
C LYS A 78 4.13 13.78 -22.60
N LYS A 79 2.82 13.90 -22.39
CA LYS A 79 2.28 14.31 -21.09
C LYS A 79 2.59 13.32 -19.99
N ILE A 80 2.45 12.00 -20.25
CA ILE A 80 2.84 10.96 -19.31
C ILE A 80 4.33 11.07 -18.96
N GLN A 81 5.19 11.27 -19.96
CA GLN A 81 6.63 11.44 -19.72
C GLN A 81 6.95 12.69 -18.87
N GLU A 82 6.27 13.82 -19.14
CA GLU A 82 6.43 15.05 -18.36
C GLU A 82 5.96 14.85 -16.90
N ASP A 83 4.80 14.23 -16.69
CA ASP A 83 4.26 13.96 -15.36
C ASP A 83 5.16 12.96 -14.60
N THR A 84 5.64 11.91 -15.27
CA THR A 84 6.58 10.93 -14.68
C THR A 84 7.90 11.60 -14.29
N ALA A 85 8.47 12.42 -15.17
CA ALA A 85 9.72 13.14 -14.87
C ALA A 85 9.56 14.09 -13.67
N LYS A 86 8.40 14.74 -13.55
CA LYS A 86 8.08 15.57 -12.39
C LYS A 86 7.98 14.75 -11.11
N ASN A 87 7.29 13.62 -11.13
CA ASN A 87 7.15 12.72 -9.98
C ASN A 87 8.51 12.19 -9.53
N ILE A 88 9.40 11.82 -10.47
CA ILE A 88 10.77 11.42 -10.18
C ILE A 88 11.51 12.54 -9.44
N ALA A 89 11.53 13.74 -10.01
CA ALA A 89 12.25 14.87 -9.42
C ALA A 89 11.72 15.25 -8.03
N GLU A 90 10.42 15.21 -7.83
CA GLU A 90 9.78 15.48 -6.53
C GLU A 90 10.17 14.40 -5.51
N TRP A 91 10.11 13.12 -5.87
CA TRP A 91 10.48 12.02 -4.99
C TRP A 91 11.98 12.04 -4.63
N GLU A 92 12.85 12.25 -5.63
CA GLU A 92 14.31 12.37 -5.43
C GLU A 92 14.64 13.51 -4.47
N SER A 93 14.02 14.68 -4.65
CA SER A 93 14.22 15.85 -3.80
C SER A 93 13.72 15.60 -2.37
N GLN A 94 12.54 15.02 -2.21
CA GLN A 94 11.97 14.70 -0.89
C GLN A 94 12.85 13.71 -0.12
N ASN A 95 13.45 12.75 -0.82
CA ASN A 95 14.31 11.73 -0.25
C ASN A 95 15.80 12.12 -0.22
N LYS A 96 16.15 13.32 -0.70
CA LYS A 96 17.52 13.85 -0.75
C LYS A 96 18.49 12.99 -1.55
N VAL A 97 17.97 12.39 -2.61
CA VAL A 97 18.75 11.55 -3.54
C VAL A 97 18.92 12.21 -4.92
N ASP A 98 18.48 13.45 -5.08
CA ASP A 98 18.61 14.31 -6.25
C ASP A 98 20.07 14.66 -6.63
N THR A 99 21.02 14.34 -5.76
CA THR A 99 22.45 14.51 -6.00
C THR A 99 23.10 13.35 -6.76
N PHE A 100 22.41 12.21 -6.88
CA PHE A 100 22.88 11.06 -7.63
C PHE A 100 22.62 11.23 -9.13
N ASN A 101 23.51 10.71 -9.96
CA ASN A 101 23.39 10.88 -11.40
C ASN A 101 22.66 9.72 -12.09
N THR A 102 22.55 8.59 -11.43
CA THR A 102 21.93 7.38 -11.97
C THR A 102 21.07 6.67 -10.95
N LEU A 103 20.02 6.00 -11.43
CA LEU A 103 19.16 5.18 -10.57
C LEU A 103 19.93 4.04 -9.86
N ARG A 104 20.97 3.51 -10.50
CA ARG A 104 21.84 2.50 -9.88
C ARG A 104 22.61 3.06 -8.67
N GLU A 105 23.00 4.33 -8.69
CA GLU A 105 23.62 4.98 -7.52
C GLU A 105 22.61 5.14 -6.38
N ILE A 106 21.36 5.45 -6.70
CA ILE A 106 20.28 5.53 -5.71
C ILE A 106 20.00 4.16 -5.09
N VAL A 107 19.88 3.11 -5.90
CA VAL A 107 19.72 1.74 -5.43
C VAL A 107 20.87 1.32 -4.52
N LYS A 108 22.11 1.60 -4.93
CA LYS A 108 23.29 1.33 -4.11
C LYS A 108 23.27 2.09 -2.80
N TYR A 109 22.89 3.37 -2.81
CA TYR A 109 22.73 4.15 -1.58
C TYR A 109 21.74 3.51 -0.60
N TYR A 110 20.57 3.06 -1.07
CA TYR A 110 19.60 2.40 -0.22
C TYR A 110 20.07 1.01 0.25
N ALA A 111 20.79 0.26 -0.58
CA ALA A 111 21.38 -1.02 -0.18
C ALA A 111 22.38 -0.83 0.98
N GLU A 112 23.26 0.15 0.88
CA GLU A 112 24.20 0.51 1.93
C GLU A 112 23.49 1.04 3.19
N LYS A 113 22.51 1.94 3.02
CA LYS A 113 21.72 2.53 4.11
C LYS A 113 20.99 1.48 4.94
N TYR A 114 20.44 0.46 4.29
CA TYR A 114 19.67 -0.60 4.95
C TYR A 114 20.48 -1.84 5.24
N GLU A 115 21.80 -1.82 4.98
CA GLU A 115 22.73 -2.93 5.22
C GLU A 115 22.28 -4.22 4.53
N ILE A 116 21.86 -4.13 3.25
CA ILE A 116 21.38 -5.26 2.47
C ILE A 116 22.56 -6.04 1.92
N SER A 117 22.61 -7.36 2.17
CA SER A 117 23.67 -8.24 1.70
C SER A 117 23.64 -8.39 0.17
N ASP A 118 24.84 -8.55 -0.42
CA ASP A 118 25.00 -8.90 -1.83
C ASP A 118 24.57 -10.34 -2.17
N ASP A 119 24.28 -11.16 -1.16
CA ASP A 119 23.76 -12.52 -1.36
C ASP A 119 22.32 -12.57 -1.91
N PHE A 120 21.57 -11.47 -1.77
CA PHE A 120 20.26 -11.34 -2.36
C PHE A 120 20.34 -10.98 -3.85
N ASN A 121 19.45 -11.53 -4.68
CA ASN A 121 19.32 -11.09 -6.06
C ASN A 121 18.73 -9.68 -6.16
N GLU A 122 18.74 -9.08 -7.35
CA GLU A 122 18.36 -7.67 -7.52
C GLU A 122 16.87 -7.41 -7.19
N THR A 123 15.97 -8.34 -7.53
CA THR A 123 14.55 -8.25 -7.18
C THR A 123 14.36 -8.32 -5.66
N GLU A 124 15.02 -9.28 -4.99
CA GLU A 124 14.98 -9.41 -3.54
C GLU A 124 15.53 -8.17 -2.83
N LYS A 125 16.63 -7.59 -3.34
CA LYS A 125 17.19 -6.35 -2.80
C LYS A 125 16.19 -5.21 -2.87
N LEU A 126 15.49 -5.05 -4.00
CA LEU A 126 14.49 -4.00 -4.17
C LEU A 126 13.25 -4.23 -3.31
N ASP A 127 12.78 -5.48 -3.16
CA ASP A 127 11.70 -5.81 -2.24
C ASP A 127 12.05 -5.46 -0.80
N ILE A 128 13.26 -5.82 -0.34
CA ILE A 128 13.75 -5.45 0.99
C ILE A 128 13.83 -3.93 1.14
N MET A 129 14.37 -3.23 0.12
CA MET A 129 14.45 -1.76 0.11
C MET A 129 13.06 -1.13 0.24
N ALA A 130 12.09 -1.62 -0.53
CA ALA A 130 10.72 -1.14 -0.52
C ALA A 130 10.09 -1.25 0.88
N VAL A 131 10.22 -2.41 1.53
CA VAL A 131 9.71 -2.62 2.89
C VAL A 131 10.47 -1.76 3.91
N ARG A 132 11.80 -1.68 3.83
CA ARG A 132 12.62 -0.86 4.74
C ARG A 132 12.33 0.64 4.57
N TYR A 133 12.11 1.09 3.34
CA TYR A 133 11.68 2.45 3.04
C TYR A 133 10.34 2.76 3.71
N GLU A 134 9.34 1.91 3.54
CA GLU A 134 8.04 2.09 4.20
C GLU A 134 8.14 2.09 5.73
N MET A 135 8.96 1.21 6.30
CA MET A 135 9.24 1.20 7.74
C MET A 135 9.78 2.54 8.23
N GLU A 136 10.69 3.16 7.45
CA GLU A 136 11.25 4.47 7.76
C GLU A 136 10.19 5.57 7.65
N GLN A 137 9.44 5.61 6.55
CA GLN A 137 8.37 6.61 6.31
C GLN A 137 7.31 6.56 7.41
N ARG A 138 6.95 5.35 7.86
CA ARG A 138 5.95 5.15 8.91
C ARG A 138 6.54 5.14 10.32
N LYS A 139 7.80 5.54 10.49
CA LYS A 139 8.49 5.65 11.80
C LYS A 139 8.40 4.36 12.61
N PHE A 140 8.69 3.23 11.96
CA PHE A 140 8.74 1.93 12.63
C PHE A 140 9.59 1.96 13.89
N SER A 141 9.03 1.52 15.01
CA SER A 141 9.68 1.54 16.32
C SER A 141 9.07 0.51 17.26
N GLY A 142 9.62 0.36 18.45
CA GLY A 142 9.06 -0.54 19.46
C GLY A 142 7.63 -0.19 19.90
N SER A 143 7.22 1.07 19.76
CA SER A 143 5.86 1.53 20.07
C SER A 143 4.96 1.64 18.84
N ASN A 144 5.51 1.55 17.64
CA ASN A 144 4.80 1.65 16.38
C ASN A 144 5.15 0.48 15.46
N PRO A 145 4.43 -0.66 15.55
CA PRO A 145 4.61 -1.79 14.67
C PRO A 145 4.34 -1.43 13.21
N PHE A 146 4.94 -2.19 12.29
CA PHE A 146 4.78 -1.96 10.85
C PHE A 146 3.78 -2.95 10.25
N VAL A 147 2.74 -2.45 9.57
CA VAL A 147 1.82 -3.27 8.78
C VAL A 147 2.42 -3.48 7.40
N LEU A 148 2.81 -4.73 7.13
CA LEU A 148 3.44 -5.13 5.87
C LEU A 148 2.40 -5.41 4.78
N ALA A 149 1.38 -6.20 5.09
CA ALA A 149 0.36 -6.63 4.15
C ALA A 149 -1.01 -6.77 4.82
N THR A 150 -2.05 -6.56 4.05
CA THR A 150 -3.45 -6.73 4.48
C THR A 150 -4.15 -7.76 3.60
N ASP A 151 -5.23 -8.34 4.10
CA ASP A 151 -6.07 -9.30 3.35
C ASP A 151 -5.30 -10.50 2.78
N VAL A 152 -4.39 -11.05 3.56
CA VAL A 152 -3.52 -12.15 3.15
C VAL A 152 -4.23 -13.51 3.24
N SER A 153 -3.79 -14.44 2.42
CA SER A 153 -4.33 -15.80 2.32
C SER A 153 -4.17 -16.61 3.62
N ASN A 154 -5.02 -17.61 3.81
CA ASN A 154 -4.96 -18.47 4.99
C ASN A 154 -3.63 -19.25 5.11
N ILE A 155 -2.99 -19.56 3.98
CA ILE A 155 -1.68 -20.24 3.95
C ILE A 155 -0.62 -19.34 4.54
N VAL A 156 -0.59 -18.07 4.13
CA VAL A 156 0.34 -17.07 4.67
C VAL A 156 0.08 -16.85 6.16
N ILE A 157 -1.18 -16.72 6.57
CA ILE A 157 -1.56 -16.59 7.99
C ILE A 157 -0.98 -17.73 8.82
N GLN A 158 -1.14 -18.98 8.38
CA GLN A 158 -0.63 -20.14 9.09
C GLN A 158 0.90 -20.11 9.18
N LYS A 159 1.59 -19.84 8.07
CA LYS A 159 3.06 -19.80 8.02
C LYS A 159 3.64 -18.71 8.92
N ILE A 160 3.06 -17.52 8.92
CA ILE A 160 3.49 -16.43 9.81
C ILE A 160 3.32 -16.84 11.27
N LYS A 161 2.18 -17.43 11.64
CA LYS A 161 1.94 -17.88 13.01
C LYS A 161 2.87 -19.01 13.46
N GLU A 162 3.23 -19.92 12.57
CA GLU A 162 4.14 -21.03 12.88
C GLU A 162 5.60 -20.57 13.01
N THR A 163 6.04 -19.66 12.13
CA THR A 163 7.45 -19.32 11.98
C THR A 163 7.85 -18.09 12.79
N TYR A 164 7.07 -17.01 12.70
CA TYR A 164 7.48 -15.69 13.21
C TYR A 164 6.81 -15.28 14.52
N TYR A 165 5.58 -15.76 14.78
CA TYR A 165 4.92 -15.47 16.05
C TYR A 165 5.73 -15.94 17.28
N PRO A 166 6.34 -17.15 17.29
CA PRO A 166 7.12 -17.58 18.43
C PRO A 166 8.39 -16.74 18.69
N THR A 167 8.90 -16.09 17.64
CA THR A 167 10.09 -15.21 17.75
C THR A 167 9.72 -13.79 18.18
N GLY A 168 8.45 -13.44 18.13
CA GLY A 168 7.98 -12.08 18.37
C GLY A 168 8.24 -11.12 17.22
N PHE A 169 8.73 -11.59 16.08
CA PHE A 169 9.06 -10.74 14.92
C PHE A 169 7.83 -10.29 14.14
N ALA A 170 6.90 -11.19 13.86
CA ALA A 170 5.66 -10.87 13.17
C ALA A 170 4.46 -11.64 13.73
N ASP A 171 3.29 -11.03 13.69
CA ASP A 171 2.01 -11.63 14.07
C ASP A 171 0.91 -11.26 13.08
N ILE A 172 -0.16 -12.03 13.10
CA ILE A 172 -1.38 -11.76 12.35
C ILE A 172 -2.37 -11.04 13.26
N ILE A 173 -2.69 -9.83 12.86
CA ILE A 173 -3.70 -9.02 13.54
C ILE A 173 -5.00 -9.06 12.74
N ALA A 174 -6.10 -9.35 13.40
CA ALA A 174 -7.42 -9.22 12.80
C ALA A 174 -7.74 -7.73 12.64
N ASP A 175 -8.00 -7.34 11.42
CA ASP A 175 -8.31 -5.96 11.07
C ASP A 175 -9.60 -5.91 10.27
N THR A 176 -10.27 -4.76 10.25
CA THR A 176 -11.46 -4.53 9.45
C THR A 176 -11.06 -3.84 8.16
N ILE A 177 -11.41 -4.46 7.03
CA ILE A 177 -11.21 -3.87 5.71
C ILE A 177 -12.53 -3.33 5.17
N ARG A 178 -12.45 -2.26 4.40
CA ARG A 178 -13.60 -1.71 3.70
C ARG A 178 -13.97 -2.65 2.54
N ASN A 179 -15.21 -3.07 2.49
CA ASN A 179 -15.73 -3.91 1.41
C ASN A 179 -16.79 -3.16 0.61
N TYR A 180 -16.51 -2.93 -0.65
CA TYR A 180 -17.44 -2.32 -1.60
C TYR A 180 -18.18 -3.43 -2.35
N ALA A 181 -19.35 -3.80 -1.86
CA ALA A 181 -20.14 -4.95 -2.36
C ALA A 181 -20.49 -4.87 -3.87
N LYS A 182 -20.45 -3.69 -4.47
CA LYS A 182 -20.72 -3.43 -5.88
C LYS A 182 -19.47 -2.96 -6.65
N GLY A 183 -18.29 -3.22 -6.13
CA GLY A 183 -17.02 -2.82 -6.76
C GLY A 183 -16.93 -1.31 -6.98
N ASN A 184 -16.71 -0.88 -8.20
CA ASN A 184 -16.46 0.53 -8.55
C ASN A 184 -17.73 1.38 -8.71
N MET A 185 -18.92 0.82 -8.44
CA MET A 185 -20.19 1.55 -8.60
C MET A 185 -20.22 2.79 -7.70
N ALA A 186 -20.60 3.93 -8.24
CA ALA A 186 -20.66 5.23 -7.57
C ALA A 186 -19.34 5.66 -6.90
N ALA A 187 -18.19 5.18 -7.39
CA ALA A 187 -16.88 5.44 -6.80
C ALA A 187 -16.60 6.95 -6.60
N HIS A 188 -17.03 7.79 -7.54
CA HIS A 188 -16.89 9.25 -7.46
C HIS A 188 -17.74 9.90 -6.36
N ILE A 189 -18.80 9.23 -5.88
CA ILE A 189 -19.62 9.67 -4.75
C ILE A 189 -19.10 9.05 -3.45
N LEU A 190 -18.84 7.75 -3.47
CA LEU A 190 -18.36 7.03 -2.29
C LEU A 190 -16.98 7.51 -1.86
N GLY A 191 -16.13 7.79 -2.84
CA GLY A 191 -14.75 8.10 -2.57
C GLY A 191 -13.91 6.84 -2.35
N ARG A 192 -12.72 7.06 -1.80
CA ARG A 192 -11.75 6.00 -1.51
C ARG A 192 -11.19 6.10 -0.10
N THR A 193 -10.70 4.99 0.39
CA THR A 193 -9.89 4.94 1.60
C THR A 193 -8.41 4.78 1.26
N GLY A 194 -7.53 5.18 2.15
CA GLY A 194 -6.10 5.02 1.98
C GLY A 194 -5.36 5.20 3.29
N ILE A 195 -4.08 4.82 3.30
CA ILE A 195 -3.22 4.96 4.48
C ILE A 195 -3.08 6.43 4.83
N ILE A 196 -3.09 6.74 6.13
CA ILE A 196 -2.89 8.09 6.65
C ILE A 196 -1.48 8.61 6.28
N TYR A 197 -1.40 9.81 5.74
CA TYR A 197 -0.13 10.48 5.48
C TYR A 197 0.33 11.29 6.70
N ALA A 198 1.63 11.63 6.74
CA ALA A 198 2.22 12.34 7.88
C ALA A 198 1.50 13.66 8.21
N GLU A 199 1.07 14.41 7.20
CA GLU A 199 0.35 15.68 7.39
C GLU A 199 -1.07 15.48 7.93
N GLU A 200 -1.75 14.40 7.52
CA GLU A 200 -3.07 14.03 8.02
C GLU A 200 -2.96 13.50 9.45
N TYR A 201 -1.93 12.69 9.71
CA TYR A 201 -1.65 12.18 11.05
C TYR A 201 -1.45 13.32 12.08
N GLU A 202 -0.67 14.35 11.73
CA GLU A 202 -0.48 15.49 12.61
C GLU A 202 -1.80 16.20 12.98
N LYS A 203 -2.80 16.16 12.11
CA LYS A 203 -4.13 16.73 12.36
C LYS A 203 -5.05 15.79 13.15
N LEU A 204 -4.85 14.48 13.01
CA LEU A 204 -5.78 13.46 13.50
C LEU A 204 -5.27 12.66 14.71
N LYS A 205 -3.99 12.78 15.08
CA LYS A 205 -3.38 12.06 16.21
C LYS A 205 -4.10 12.25 17.53
N ASP A 206 -4.59 13.46 17.81
CA ASP A 206 -5.33 13.77 19.03
C ASP A 206 -6.77 13.19 19.01
N SER A 207 -7.24 12.75 17.84
CA SER A 207 -8.52 12.08 17.65
C SER A 207 -8.40 10.55 17.69
N GLY A 208 -7.22 10.03 18.10
CA GLY A 208 -6.99 8.59 18.27
C GLY A 208 -6.63 7.85 17.00
N TYR A 209 -6.06 8.53 16.00
CA TYR A 209 -5.53 7.90 14.81
C TYR A 209 -4.06 7.52 14.96
N GLY A 210 -3.71 6.34 14.48
CA GLY A 210 -2.34 5.85 14.37
C GLY A 210 -1.73 6.10 12.99
N MET A 211 -0.41 5.96 12.88
CA MET A 211 0.31 6.17 11.60
C MET A 211 0.07 5.06 10.57
N ASN A 212 -0.55 3.97 10.96
CA ASN A 212 -0.90 2.87 10.08
C ASN A 212 -2.40 2.80 9.76
N ASP A 213 -3.18 3.76 10.26
CA ASP A 213 -4.62 3.74 10.06
C ASP A 213 -4.96 4.01 8.60
N ILE A 214 -6.03 3.38 8.16
CA ILE A 214 -6.67 3.66 6.87
C ILE A 214 -7.80 4.64 7.14
N ILE A 215 -7.81 5.74 6.39
CA ILE A 215 -8.81 6.81 6.50
C ILE A 215 -9.51 7.04 5.17
N GLY A 216 -10.69 7.61 5.21
CA GLY A 216 -11.36 8.14 4.01
C GLY A 216 -10.58 9.31 3.43
N LYS A 217 -10.21 9.24 2.15
CA LYS A 217 -9.42 10.27 1.46
C LYS A 217 -10.28 11.30 0.76
N ASP A 218 -11.37 10.88 0.20
CA ASP A 218 -12.29 11.72 -0.55
C ASP A 218 -13.74 11.20 -0.46
N GLY A 219 -14.68 11.90 -1.11
CA GLY A 219 -16.08 11.51 -1.19
C GLY A 219 -16.79 11.36 0.16
N LEU A 220 -17.72 10.45 0.21
CA LEU A 220 -18.46 10.10 1.43
C LEU A 220 -17.58 9.42 2.46
N GLU A 221 -16.59 8.66 2.04
CA GLU A 221 -15.63 8.03 2.96
C GLU A 221 -14.93 9.08 3.83
N ALA A 222 -14.44 10.18 3.23
CA ALA A 222 -13.82 11.25 3.98
C ALA A 222 -14.79 12.02 4.88
N VAL A 223 -16.01 12.29 4.39
CA VAL A 223 -17.01 13.05 5.14
C VAL A 223 -17.56 12.26 6.32
N LEU A 224 -17.77 10.96 6.12
CA LEU A 224 -18.36 10.08 7.12
C LEU A 224 -17.31 9.34 7.98
N GLU A 225 -16.02 9.59 7.76
CA GLU A 225 -14.93 8.94 8.48
C GLU A 225 -15.15 8.90 10.01
N PRO A 226 -15.56 9.99 10.71
CA PRO A 226 -15.79 9.97 12.14
C PRO A 226 -16.88 8.98 12.60
N TYR A 227 -17.80 8.63 11.70
CA TYR A 227 -18.89 7.69 11.97
C TYR A 227 -18.54 6.26 11.55
N LEU A 228 -17.75 6.14 10.49
CA LEU A 228 -17.36 4.85 9.91
C LEU A 228 -16.15 4.23 10.61
N LYS A 229 -15.31 5.05 11.24
CA LYS A 229 -14.18 4.57 12.03
C LYS A 229 -14.68 3.74 13.21
N GLY A 230 -14.09 2.55 13.37
CA GLY A 230 -14.26 1.72 14.53
C GLY A 230 -13.46 2.23 15.74
N THR A 231 -13.33 1.39 16.71
CA THR A 231 -12.41 1.61 17.85
C THR A 231 -11.39 0.50 17.85
N ASP A 232 -10.13 0.87 17.83
CA ASP A 232 -9.04 -0.10 17.84
C ASP A 232 -9.03 -0.93 19.11
N GLY A 233 -8.71 -2.20 18.94
CA GLY A 233 -8.37 -3.08 20.04
C GLY A 233 -6.90 -2.97 20.39
N TYR A 234 -6.52 -3.59 21.50
CA TYR A 234 -5.12 -3.79 21.83
C TYR A 234 -4.92 -5.13 22.53
N LYS A 235 -3.71 -5.65 22.37
CA LYS A 235 -3.24 -6.84 23.08
C LYS A 235 -1.93 -6.48 23.76
N LYS A 236 -1.92 -6.48 25.10
CA LYS A 236 -0.71 -6.29 25.87
C LYS A 236 -0.07 -7.65 26.13
N VAL A 237 1.16 -7.81 25.71
CA VAL A 237 1.95 -9.01 25.96
C VAL A 237 3.14 -8.66 26.84
N ARG A 238 3.51 -9.56 27.74
CA ARG A 238 4.74 -9.44 28.50
C ARG A 238 5.89 -9.85 27.58
N MET A 239 6.93 -9.03 27.49
CA MET A 239 8.17 -9.45 26.87
C MET A 239 9.08 -10.11 27.89
N THR A 240 9.70 -11.21 27.49
CA THR A 240 10.77 -11.86 28.24
C THR A 240 12.07 -11.10 28.08
N SER A 241 13.06 -11.35 28.93
CA SER A 241 14.37 -10.65 28.88
C SER A 241 15.15 -10.89 27.59
N ASP A 242 14.82 -11.94 26.85
CA ASP A 242 15.39 -12.31 25.54
C ASP A 242 14.56 -11.80 24.36
N GLY A 243 13.61 -10.87 24.61
CA GLY A 243 12.83 -10.21 23.57
C GLY A 243 11.67 -11.02 22.98
N ARG A 244 11.38 -12.21 23.51
CA ARG A 244 10.27 -13.04 23.02
C ARG A 244 8.94 -12.64 23.64
N TYR A 245 7.87 -12.87 22.92
CA TYR A 245 6.52 -12.72 23.46
C TYR A 245 6.24 -13.77 24.54
N GLY A 246 5.89 -13.30 25.72
CA GLY A 246 5.40 -14.09 26.83
C GLY A 246 3.88 -14.08 26.91
N ASP A 247 3.38 -14.18 28.16
CA ASP A 247 1.94 -14.24 28.42
C ASP A 247 1.21 -12.97 27.99
N VAL A 248 -0.01 -13.17 27.49
CA VAL A 248 -0.94 -12.06 27.23
C VAL A 248 -1.45 -11.54 28.58
N VAL A 249 -1.21 -10.26 28.85
CA VAL A 249 -1.55 -9.62 30.13
C VAL A 249 -2.93 -8.97 30.07
N ASP A 250 -3.30 -8.40 28.91
CA ASP A 250 -4.55 -7.69 28.73
C ASP A 250 -4.95 -7.69 27.25
N VAL A 251 -6.24 -7.77 26.97
CA VAL A 251 -6.81 -7.74 25.62
C VAL A 251 -8.06 -6.90 25.61
N LYS A 252 -8.07 -5.90 24.75
CA LYS A 252 -9.29 -5.17 24.39
C LYS A 252 -9.62 -5.48 22.94
N PRO A 253 -10.76 -6.12 22.63
CA PRO A 253 -11.14 -6.39 21.25
C PRO A 253 -11.43 -5.09 20.49
N ALA A 254 -11.08 -5.06 19.22
CA ALA A 254 -11.51 -4.01 18.31
C ALA A 254 -13.05 -4.01 18.18
N LYS A 255 -13.62 -2.82 17.98
CA LYS A 255 -15.05 -2.67 17.67
C LYS A 255 -15.17 -2.09 16.27
N ALA A 256 -15.93 -2.76 15.40
CA ALA A 256 -16.26 -2.24 14.09
C ALA A 256 -16.96 -0.88 14.21
N GLY A 257 -16.73 -0.02 13.24
CA GLY A 257 -17.44 1.25 13.11
C GLY A 257 -18.91 1.04 12.70
N ASN A 258 -19.58 2.15 12.48
CA ASN A 258 -20.95 2.14 12.00
C ASN A 258 -21.00 1.85 10.50
N TYR A 259 -22.20 1.66 9.98
CA TYR A 259 -22.47 1.62 8.55
C TYR A 259 -23.28 2.84 8.14
N ALA A 260 -23.16 3.24 6.88
CA ALA A 260 -23.98 4.29 6.29
C ALA A 260 -24.86 3.70 5.19
N GLU A 261 -26.16 3.90 5.32
CA GLU A 261 -27.13 3.55 4.29
C GLU A 261 -27.39 4.78 3.43
N LEU A 262 -27.17 4.64 2.13
CA LEU A 262 -27.34 5.73 1.17
C LEU A 262 -28.70 5.62 0.49
N THR A 263 -29.23 6.76 0.06
CA THR A 263 -30.48 6.85 -0.70
C THR A 263 -30.29 6.56 -2.19
N ILE A 264 -29.08 6.17 -2.61
CA ILE A 264 -28.78 5.80 -3.99
C ILE A 264 -29.45 4.48 -4.32
N ASP A 265 -30.26 4.47 -5.38
CA ASP A 265 -30.79 3.24 -5.94
C ASP A 265 -29.69 2.56 -6.78
N ALA A 266 -29.24 1.40 -6.34
CA ALA A 266 -28.12 0.70 -6.94
C ALA A 266 -28.39 0.23 -8.38
N GLU A 267 -29.64 -0.14 -8.71
CA GLU A 267 -30.00 -0.60 -10.06
C GLU A 267 -30.04 0.60 -11.02
N LEU A 268 -30.58 1.71 -10.56
CA LEU A 268 -30.62 2.95 -11.35
C LEU A 268 -29.20 3.51 -11.58
N GLN A 269 -28.35 3.49 -10.55
CA GLN A 269 -26.96 3.92 -10.65
C GLN A 269 -26.19 3.06 -11.66
N GLU A 270 -26.31 1.75 -11.58
CA GLU A 270 -25.66 0.84 -12.52
C GLU A 270 -26.14 1.07 -13.97
N ALA A 271 -27.45 1.28 -14.16
CA ALA A 271 -28.01 1.58 -15.47
C ALA A 271 -27.48 2.91 -16.02
N ALA A 272 -27.37 3.94 -15.17
CA ALA A 272 -26.81 5.24 -15.53
C ALA A 272 -25.37 5.15 -15.96
N GLU A 273 -24.53 4.47 -15.17
CA GLU A 273 -23.10 4.26 -15.47
C GLU A 273 -22.89 3.49 -16.78
N LYS A 274 -23.64 2.40 -16.99
CA LYS A 274 -23.60 1.64 -18.24
C LYS A 274 -24.03 2.49 -19.45
N SER A 275 -25.06 3.29 -19.28
CA SER A 275 -25.54 4.16 -20.35
C SER A 275 -24.54 5.25 -20.68
N LEU A 276 -23.92 5.85 -19.65
CA LEU A 276 -22.89 6.88 -19.83
C LEU A 276 -21.66 6.28 -20.49
N LYS A 277 -21.14 5.15 -19.99
CA LYS A 277 -19.99 4.45 -20.59
C LYS A 277 -20.24 4.13 -22.07
N LYS A 278 -21.43 3.62 -22.40
CA LYS A 278 -21.81 3.35 -23.77
C LYS A 278 -21.78 4.62 -24.65
N ARG A 279 -22.32 5.74 -24.14
CA ARG A 279 -22.36 7.02 -24.91
C ARG A 279 -20.96 7.62 -25.07
N ILE A 280 -20.12 7.53 -24.06
CA ILE A 280 -18.73 7.99 -24.15
C ILE A 280 -17.98 7.18 -25.20
N ASN A 281 -18.10 5.85 -25.17
CA ASN A 281 -17.44 4.99 -26.14
C ASN A 281 -17.95 5.23 -27.58
N GLU A 282 -19.23 5.55 -27.75
CA GLU A 282 -19.79 5.92 -29.06
C GLU A 282 -19.28 7.29 -29.56
N ALA A 283 -18.99 8.23 -28.67
CA ALA A 283 -18.62 9.61 -29.01
C ALA A 283 -17.12 9.86 -29.13
N VAL A 284 -16.32 9.23 -28.29
CA VAL A 284 -14.87 9.51 -28.12
C VAL A 284 -14.01 8.25 -28.24
N GLY A 285 -14.63 7.07 -28.42
CA GLY A 285 -13.96 5.78 -28.31
C GLY A 285 -13.77 5.33 -26.85
N ASP A 286 -13.14 4.19 -26.68
CA ASP A 286 -13.01 3.53 -25.36
C ASP A 286 -12.17 4.29 -24.30
N ASN A 287 -11.57 5.40 -24.68
CA ASN A 287 -10.71 6.24 -23.81
C ASN A 287 -11.42 7.46 -23.22
N GLY A 288 -12.73 7.62 -23.44
CA GLY A 288 -13.48 8.71 -22.84
C GLY A 288 -13.73 8.51 -21.35
N ALA A 289 -13.42 9.51 -20.53
CA ALA A 289 -13.75 9.53 -19.11
C ALA A 289 -15.05 10.32 -18.87
N GLY A 290 -15.93 9.83 -18.03
CA GLY A 290 -17.15 10.51 -17.62
C GLY A 290 -17.61 10.09 -16.23
N ALA A 291 -18.38 10.96 -15.58
CA ALA A 291 -18.99 10.68 -14.30
C ALA A 291 -20.53 10.61 -14.46
N ALA A 292 -21.15 9.63 -13.82
CA ALA A 292 -22.60 9.46 -13.74
C ALA A 292 -23.12 9.71 -12.33
#